data_b4363a694f60127d1cba360c6be1d5c4
#
_entry.id   b4363a694f60127d1cba360c6be1d5c4
#
_cell.length_a   1.000
_cell.length_b   1.000
_cell.length_c   1.000
_cell.angle_alpha   90.00
_cell.angle_beta   90.00
_cell.angle_gamma   90.00
#
_symmetry.space_group_name_H-M   'P 1'
#
loop_
_entity.id
_entity.type
_entity.pdbx_description
1 polymer ?
#
loop_
_entity_poly.entity_id
_entity_poly.type
_entity_poly.pdbx_seq_one_letter_code
_entity_poly.pdbx_strand_id
1 'polypeptide(L)'
;MTQLKKIQAHVSLWGLLMASHKYHSALLDALNGKEVPIEITPQEVLSLMRVEAPSYHLLAFANEELPPKGATHTRPLQITIECMGAKVPIILIDNGFALNVCPFRTAFTIGLDVEMIIPSLLTIRAYENTSRKVMGTFKVPCKIGPLETIVEFHVMDITSNYNLRLGRVWLHPIGAIPSSLHQKMKI
;
A
#
# COMPACT_ATOMS: atom_id res chain seq x y z
N MET A 1 -19.77 31.46 4.21
CA MET A 1 -21.05 30.79 3.93
C MET A 1 -21.53 30.88 2.47
N THR A 2 -21.02 31.75 1.64
CA THR A 2 -21.51 32.00 0.27
C THR A 2 -21.01 31.02 -0.79
N GLN A 3 -19.95 30.27 -0.55
CA GLN A 3 -19.36 29.35 -1.54
C GLN A 3 -20.05 27.99 -1.63
N LEU A 4 -20.61 27.46 -0.53
CA LEU A 4 -21.30 26.16 -0.52
C LEU A 4 -22.64 26.18 -1.31
N LYS A 5 -23.26 27.34 -1.48
CA LYS A 5 -24.51 27.50 -2.27
C LYS A 5 -24.28 27.44 -3.79
N LYS A 6 -23.02 27.48 -4.26
CA LYS A 6 -22.66 27.47 -5.68
C LYS A 6 -22.13 26.14 -6.20
N ILE A 7 -21.94 25.14 -5.32
CA ILE A 7 -21.45 23.83 -5.73
C ILE A 7 -22.66 22.98 -6.11
N GLN A 8 -22.82 22.70 -7.40
CA GLN A 8 -23.78 21.71 -7.89
C GLN A 8 -23.22 20.31 -7.56
N ALA A 9 -23.78 19.69 -6.54
CA ALA A 9 -23.52 18.28 -6.25
C ALA A 9 -24.52 17.42 -7.03
N HIS A 10 -24.04 16.57 -7.93
CA HIS A 10 -24.85 15.57 -8.60
C HIS A 10 -25.15 14.41 -7.64
N VAL A 11 -26.07 14.65 -6.70
CA VAL A 11 -26.58 13.60 -5.81
C VAL A 11 -27.94 13.18 -6.32
N SER A 12 -28.14 11.89 -6.59
CA SER A 12 -29.47 11.39 -6.98
C SER A 12 -30.44 11.49 -5.80
N LEU A 13 -31.70 11.76 -6.05
CA LEU A 13 -32.77 11.73 -5.03
C LEU A 13 -32.78 10.40 -4.26
N TRP A 14 -32.49 9.29 -4.93
CA TRP A 14 -32.36 7.99 -4.32
C TRP A 14 -31.17 7.90 -3.36
N GLY A 15 -30.02 8.47 -3.76
CA GLY A 15 -28.84 8.54 -2.89
C GLY A 15 -29.10 9.39 -1.63
N LEU A 16 -29.86 10.47 -1.77
CA LEU A 16 -30.23 11.32 -0.63
C LEU A 16 -31.18 10.58 0.34
N LEU A 17 -32.15 9.84 -0.20
CA LEU A 17 -33.10 9.03 0.57
C LEU A 17 -32.43 7.89 1.34
N MET A 18 -31.46 7.22 0.70
CA MET A 18 -30.72 6.12 1.33
C MET A 18 -29.70 6.61 2.36
N ALA A 19 -29.24 7.87 2.25
CA ALA A 19 -28.25 8.44 3.16
C ALA A 19 -28.80 8.82 4.55
N SER A 20 -30.12 8.97 4.71
CA SER A 20 -30.67 9.43 5.98
C SER A 20 -32.13 9.02 6.19
N HIS A 21 -32.37 8.34 7.31
CA HIS A 21 -33.72 7.99 7.77
C HIS A 21 -34.62 9.22 7.94
N LYS A 22 -34.05 10.39 8.25
CA LYS A 22 -34.75 11.66 8.43
C LYS A 22 -35.31 12.18 7.11
N TYR A 23 -34.58 12.06 6.00
CA TYR A 23 -35.09 12.42 4.65
C TYR A 23 -36.14 11.46 4.16
N HIS A 24 -35.98 10.18 4.45
CA HIS A 24 -36.97 9.15 4.12
C HIS A 24 -38.28 9.41 4.86
N SER A 25 -38.24 9.70 6.16
CA SER A 25 -39.42 10.04 6.97
C SER A 25 -40.06 11.35 6.50
N ALA A 26 -39.26 12.41 6.25
CA ALA A 26 -39.77 13.70 5.77
C ALA A 26 -40.46 13.60 4.41
N LEU A 27 -39.92 12.77 3.49
CA LEU A 27 -40.55 12.53 2.20
C LEU A 27 -41.88 11.78 2.35
N LEU A 28 -41.94 10.76 3.22
CA LEU A 28 -43.17 10.03 3.50
C LEU A 28 -44.22 10.95 4.11
N ASP A 29 -43.83 11.84 5.03
CA ASP A 29 -44.73 12.81 5.64
C ASP A 29 -45.23 13.86 4.62
N ALA A 30 -44.39 14.34 3.73
CA ALA A 30 -44.77 15.24 2.64
C ALA A 30 -45.70 14.57 1.63
N LEU A 31 -45.47 13.30 1.29
CA LEU A 31 -46.36 12.52 0.42
C LEU A 31 -47.71 12.25 1.06
N ASN A 32 -47.77 12.20 2.40
CA ASN A 32 -49.02 12.07 3.18
C ASN A 32 -49.73 13.42 3.44
N GLY A 33 -49.29 14.51 2.79
CA GLY A 33 -49.91 15.83 2.90
C GLY A 33 -49.61 16.57 4.20
N LYS A 34 -48.60 16.18 4.96
CA LYS A 34 -48.17 16.90 6.16
C LYS A 34 -47.14 18.00 5.77
N GLU A 35 -47.32 19.19 6.32
CA GLU A 35 -46.29 20.23 6.21
C GLU A 35 -45.05 19.80 7.02
N VAL A 36 -43.92 19.64 6.34
CA VAL A 36 -42.63 19.31 6.97
C VAL A 36 -41.76 20.57 6.98
N PRO A 37 -41.39 21.11 8.15
CA PRO A 37 -40.43 22.22 8.23
C PRO A 37 -39.05 21.71 7.85
N ILE A 38 -38.54 22.16 6.69
CA ILE A 38 -37.20 21.83 6.22
C ILE A 38 -36.23 22.93 6.71
N GLU A 39 -35.96 22.96 7.99
CA GLU A 39 -34.80 23.68 8.53
C GLU A 39 -33.65 22.70 8.76
N ILE A 40 -32.88 22.42 7.72
CA ILE A 40 -31.64 21.67 7.86
C ILE A 40 -30.49 22.67 7.94
N THR A 41 -29.86 22.72 9.08
CA THR A 41 -28.68 23.55 9.29
C THR A 41 -27.49 22.93 8.54
N PRO A 42 -26.51 23.74 8.05
CA PRO A 42 -25.27 23.24 7.46
C PRO A 42 -24.52 22.26 8.36
N GLN A 43 -24.63 22.39 9.68
CA GLN A 43 -24.04 21.49 10.66
C GLN A 43 -24.72 20.12 10.67
N GLU A 44 -26.04 20.06 10.53
CA GLU A 44 -26.77 18.80 10.41
C GLU A 44 -26.44 18.07 9.10
N VAL A 45 -26.30 18.80 8.00
CA VAL A 45 -25.83 18.23 6.73
C VAL A 45 -24.42 17.63 6.91
N LEU A 46 -23.50 18.34 7.57
CA LEU A 46 -22.17 17.82 7.87
C LEU A 46 -22.18 16.61 8.81
N SER A 47 -23.11 16.57 9.77
CA SER A 47 -23.27 15.38 10.66
C SER A 47 -23.88 14.19 9.94
N LEU A 48 -24.76 14.42 8.96
CA LEU A 48 -25.35 13.37 8.12
C LEU A 48 -24.36 12.87 7.04
N MET A 49 -23.46 13.74 6.57
CA MET A 49 -22.34 13.35 5.70
C MET A 49 -21.19 12.67 6.47
N ARG A 50 -21.19 12.76 7.78
CA ARG A 50 -20.47 11.80 8.63
C ARG A 50 -21.28 10.50 8.67
N VAL A 51 -21.34 9.82 7.51
CA VAL A 51 -21.45 8.36 7.50
C VAL A 51 -20.47 7.91 8.56
N GLU A 52 -20.91 7.11 9.53
CA GLU A 52 -19.97 6.37 10.36
C GLU A 52 -19.01 5.72 9.38
N ALA A 53 -17.87 6.37 9.16
CA ALA A 53 -16.83 5.78 8.35
C ALA A 53 -16.58 4.45 9.05
N PRO A 54 -16.77 3.31 8.36
CA PRO A 54 -16.35 2.05 8.94
C PRO A 54 -14.98 2.36 9.53
N SER A 55 -14.70 1.90 10.74
CA SER A 55 -13.47 2.22 11.45
C SER A 55 -12.30 1.74 10.60
N TYR A 56 -11.96 2.53 9.59
CA TYR A 56 -10.76 2.33 8.82
C TYR A 56 -9.64 2.58 9.81
N HIS A 57 -8.89 1.55 10.12
CA HIS A 57 -7.60 1.73 10.76
C HIS A 57 -6.76 2.54 9.78
N LEU A 58 -6.81 3.86 9.94
CA LEU A 58 -6.06 4.78 9.09
C LEU A 58 -4.58 4.59 9.39
N LEU A 59 -3.89 3.87 8.52
CA LEU A 59 -2.42 3.78 8.57
C LEU A 59 -1.86 5.12 8.08
N ALA A 60 -1.63 6.04 9.00
CA ALA A 60 -1.01 7.31 8.72
C ALA A 60 0.44 7.34 9.22
N PHE A 61 1.30 8.09 8.54
CA PHE A 61 2.64 8.43 9.03
C PHE A 61 2.61 9.85 9.59
N ALA A 62 3.01 10.00 10.83
CA ALA A 62 3.05 11.29 11.52
C ALA A 62 4.42 11.97 11.33
N ASN A 63 4.47 13.29 11.46
CA ASN A 63 5.72 14.05 11.33
C ASN A 63 6.77 13.64 12.35
N GLU A 64 6.35 13.21 13.55
CA GLU A 64 7.20 12.71 14.63
C GLU A 64 7.89 11.38 14.27
N GLU A 65 7.40 10.69 13.27
CA GLU A 65 7.98 9.44 12.77
C GLU A 65 9.09 9.66 11.74
N LEU A 66 9.39 10.90 11.37
CA LEU A 66 10.48 11.24 10.46
C LEU A 66 11.83 10.82 11.04
N PRO A 67 12.79 10.42 10.19
CA PRO A 67 14.14 10.12 10.64
C PRO A 67 14.85 11.39 11.19
N PRO A 68 15.94 11.24 11.97
CA PRO A 68 16.62 12.39 12.59
C PRO A 68 17.06 13.50 11.63
N LYS A 69 17.25 13.20 10.35
CA LYS A 69 17.59 14.19 9.32
C LYS A 69 16.36 14.90 8.72
N GLY A 70 15.15 14.63 9.24
CA GLY A 70 13.91 15.21 8.76
C GLY A 70 13.57 14.77 7.33
N ALA A 71 12.81 15.60 6.61
CA ALA A 71 12.26 15.29 5.28
C ALA A 71 13.25 15.52 4.10
N THR A 72 14.45 16.01 4.35
CA THR A 72 15.39 16.46 3.29
C THR A 72 16.26 15.34 2.70
N HIS A 73 16.14 14.11 3.20
CA HIS A 73 16.92 12.99 2.70
C HIS A 73 16.33 12.37 1.42
N THR A 74 17.19 11.79 0.59
CA THR A 74 16.82 11.06 -0.64
C THR A 74 17.09 9.56 -0.54
N ARG A 75 17.22 9.02 0.68
CA ARG A 75 17.57 7.62 0.88
C ARG A 75 16.39 6.71 0.52
N PRO A 76 16.64 5.60 -0.19
CA PRO A 76 15.61 4.58 -0.41
C PRO A 76 15.22 3.93 0.92
N LEU A 77 14.02 3.37 0.98
CA LEU A 77 13.59 2.58 2.12
C LEU A 77 14.29 1.21 2.07
N GLN A 78 15.11 0.95 3.09
CA GLN A 78 15.84 -0.30 3.25
C GLN A 78 15.58 -0.89 4.63
N ILE A 79 15.39 -2.21 4.67
CA ILE A 79 15.19 -2.96 5.89
C ILE A 79 16.21 -4.09 6.02
N THR A 80 16.25 -4.73 7.17
CA THR A 80 16.96 -5.99 7.40
C THR A 80 15.93 -7.07 7.63
N ILE A 81 16.11 -8.23 6.98
CA ILE A 81 15.26 -9.40 7.16
C ILE A 81 16.09 -10.60 7.60
N GLU A 82 15.42 -11.62 8.09
CA GLU A 82 16.01 -12.95 8.25
C GLU A 82 15.51 -13.85 7.13
N CYS A 83 16.43 -14.51 6.43
CA CYS A 83 16.13 -15.36 5.29
C CYS A 83 16.95 -16.63 5.43
N MET A 84 16.30 -17.80 5.44
CA MET A 84 16.95 -19.11 5.66
C MET A 84 17.80 -19.15 6.94
N GLY A 85 17.38 -18.45 8.01
CA GLY A 85 18.13 -18.36 9.27
C GLY A 85 19.31 -17.37 9.24
N ALA A 86 19.60 -16.76 8.09
CA ALA A 86 20.66 -15.75 7.96
C ALA A 86 20.07 -14.32 7.98
N LYS A 87 20.74 -13.42 8.69
CA LYS A 87 20.37 -12.00 8.73
C LYS A 87 20.89 -11.31 7.48
N VAL A 88 19.97 -10.82 6.65
CA VAL A 88 20.28 -10.16 5.37
C VAL A 88 19.96 -8.67 5.49
N PRO A 89 20.96 -7.79 5.48
CA PRO A 89 20.76 -6.34 5.50
C PRO A 89 20.52 -5.80 4.08
N ILE A 90 20.19 -4.51 4.00
CA ILE A 90 20.07 -3.73 2.76
C ILE A 90 19.05 -4.37 1.81
N ILE A 91 17.86 -4.65 2.32
CA ILE A 91 16.73 -5.08 1.50
C ILE A 91 15.97 -3.86 1.03
N LEU A 92 15.96 -3.62 -0.26
CA LEU A 92 15.24 -2.51 -0.87
C LEU A 92 13.74 -2.79 -0.92
N ILE A 93 12.95 -1.90 -0.36
CA ILE A 93 11.48 -1.90 -0.48
C ILE A 93 11.10 -1.02 -1.66
N ASP A 94 10.46 -1.60 -2.68
CA ASP A 94 10.18 -0.90 -3.93
C ASP A 94 8.75 -1.21 -4.43
N ASN A 95 7.80 -0.35 -4.10
CA ASN A 95 6.41 -0.46 -4.55
C ASN A 95 6.21 -0.09 -6.03
N GLY A 96 7.22 0.43 -6.70
CA GLY A 96 7.24 0.67 -8.14
C GLY A 96 7.57 -0.58 -8.96
N PHE A 97 8.14 -1.61 -8.33
CA PHE A 97 8.60 -2.81 -9.02
C PHE A 97 7.67 -4.01 -8.79
N ALA A 98 7.40 -4.78 -9.86
CA ALA A 98 6.41 -5.86 -9.81
C ALA A 98 6.87 -7.10 -9.05
N LEU A 99 8.16 -7.42 -9.09
CA LEU A 99 8.71 -8.69 -8.64
C LEU A 99 9.64 -8.53 -7.43
N ASN A 100 9.86 -9.63 -6.68
CA ASN A 100 10.96 -9.69 -5.74
C ASN A 100 12.20 -10.16 -6.47
N VAL A 101 13.34 -9.53 -6.23
CA VAL A 101 14.59 -9.80 -6.95
C VAL A 101 15.70 -10.16 -5.98
N CYS A 102 16.43 -11.22 -6.32
CA CYS A 102 17.66 -11.62 -5.68
C CYS A 102 18.83 -11.50 -6.69
N PRO A 103 19.78 -10.60 -6.47
CA PRO A 103 21.04 -10.64 -7.23
C PRO A 103 21.73 -11.99 -7.07
N PHE A 104 22.25 -12.55 -8.16
CA PHE A 104 22.84 -13.89 -8.16
C PHE A 104 23.92 -14.07 -7.08
N ARG A 105 24.76 -13.05 -6.89
CA ARG A 105 25.76 -13.05 -5.81
C ARG A 105 25.15 -13.22 -4.41
N THR A 106 23.99 -12.64 -4.18
CA THR A 106 23.30 -12.71 -2.87
C THR A 106 22.77 -14.11 -2.61
N ALA A 107 22.28 -14.81 -3.64
CA ALA A 107 21.80 -16.18 -3.52
C ALA A 107 22.83 -17.09 -2.85
N PHE A 108 24.10 -17.00 -3.28
CA PHE A 108 25.18 -17.78 -2.61
C PHE A 108 25.45 -17.30 -1.20
N THR A 109 25.43 -16.00 -0.95
CA THR A 109 25.72 -15.44 0.38
C THR A 109 24.72 -15.89 1.43
N ILE A 110 23.44 -16.09 1.07
CA ILE A 110 22.40 -16.57 1.96
C ILE A 110 22.34 -18.11 2.06
N GLY A 111 23.29 -18.81 1.40
CA GLY A 111 23.39 -20.26 1.46
C GLY A 111 22.44 -21.00 0.52
N LEU A 112 21.96 -20.33 -0.53
CA LEU A 112 21.11 -20.99 -1.53
C LEU A 112 21.96 -21.86 -2.46
N ASP A 113 21.57 -23.14 -2.58
CA ASP A 113 22.17 -24.03 -3.57
C ASP A 113 21.59 -23.72 -4.96
N VAL A 114 22.42 -23.81 -5.99
CA VAL A 114 22.03 -23.62 -7.39
C VAL A 114 20.92 -24.60 -7.81
N GLU A 115 20.94 -25.81 -7.25
CA GLU A 115 19.91 -26.84 -7.51
C GLU A 115 18.51 -26.44 -7.00
N MET A 116 18.43 -25.52 -6.04
CA MET A 116 17.17 -24.99 -5.54
C MET A 116 16.55 -23.92 -6.48
N ILE A 117 17.29 -23.44 -7.46
CA ILE A 117 16.85 -22.45 -8.42
C ILE A 117 16.09 -23.13 -9.54
N ILE A 118 14.79 -22.91 -9.62
CA ILE A 118 13.95 -23.40 -10.70
C ILE A 118 14.17 -22.50 -11.92
N PRO A 119 14.68 -23.01 -13.05
CA PRO A 119 14.95 -22.20 -14.24
C PRO A 119 13.72 -21.43 -14.73
N SER A 120 13.92 -20.22 -15.24
CA SER A 120 12.86 -19.36 -15.74
C SER A 120 13.19 -18.81 -17.13
N LEU A 121 12.19 -18.72 -17.99
CA LEU A 121 12.29 -18.07 -19.30
C LEU A 121 11.88 -16.60 -19.25
N LEU A 122 11.55 -16.09 -18.07
CA LEU A 122 11.10 -14.72 -17.88
C LEU A 122 12.21 -13.73 -18.25
N THR A 123 11.82 -12.72 -19.02
CA THR A 123 12.67 -11.58 -19.35
C THR A 123 12.00 -10.31 -18.82
N ILE A 124 12.73 -9.53 -18.04
CA ILE A 124 12.26 -8.28 -17.48
C ILE A 124 12.86 -7.14 -18.31
N ARG A 125 12.01 -6.20 -18.73
CA ARG A 125 12.45 -4.96 -19.34
C ARG A 125 12.64 -3.90 -18.26
N ALA A 126 13.85 -3.38 -18.19
CA ALA A 126 14.13 -2.21 -17.35
C ALA A 126 13.58 -0.93 -18.03
N TYR A 127 13.46 0.14 -17.28
CA TYR A 127 12.97 1.44 -17.75
C TYR A 127 13.75 1.95 -18.98
N GLU A 128 15.02 1.61 -19.07
CA GLU A 128 15.94 1.96 -20.17
C GLU A 128 15.78 1.06 -21.41
N ASN A 129 14.69 0.31 -21.50
CA ASN A 129 14.42 -0.67 -22.57
C ASN A 129 15.45 -1.80 -22.67
N THR A 130 16.35 -1.94 -21.71
CA THR A 130 17.28 -3.08 -21.63
C THR A 130 16.53 -4.31 -21.12
N SER A 131 16.66 -5.42 -21.85
CA SER A 131 16.10 -6.70 -21.43
C SER A 131 17.09 -7.45 -20.56
N ARG A 132 16.63 -7.92 -19.40
CA ARG A 132 17.41 -8.75 -18.48
C ARG A 132 16.72 -10.08 -18.26
N LYS A 133 17.45 -11.17 -18.48
CA LYS A 133 16.93 -12.52 -18.25
C LYS A 133 16.88 -12.82 -16.76
N VAL A 134 15.83 -13.45 -16.32
CA VAL A 134 15.73 -14.11 -15.01
C VAL A 134 16.38 -15.49 -15.14
N MET A 135 17.37 -15.78 -14.30
CA MET A 135 18.04 -17.08 -14.32
C MET A 135 17.13 -18.19 -13.81
N GLY A 136 16.29 -17.86 -12.83
CA GLY A 136 15.33 -18.76 -12.24
C GLY A 136 14.63 -18.14 -11.04
N THR A 137 13.82 -18.92 -10.36
CA THR A 137 13.11 -18.53 -9.13
C THR A 137 13.38 -19.50 -8.01
N PHE A 138 13.28 -19.04 -6.77
CA PHE A 138 13.30 -19.87 -5.58
C PHE A 138 12.35 -19.31 -4.52
N LYS A 139 11.87 -20.20 -3.65
CA LYS A 139 10.97 -19.86 -2.54
C LYS A 139 11.65 -20.19 -1.21
N VAL A 140 11.69 -19.22 -0.33
CA VAL A 140 12.36 -19.37 0.96
C VAL A 140 11.54 -18.74 2.09
N PRO A 141 11.62 -19.34 3.30
CA PRO A 141 11.04 -18.72 4.48
C PRO A 141 11.84 -17.46 4.84
N CYS A 142 11.11 -16.36 5.05
CA CYS A 142 11.66 -15.08 5.47
C CYS A 142 10.92 -14.58 6.70
N LYS A 143 11.66 -14.01 7.65
CA LYS A 143 11.11 -13.25 8.77
C LYS A 143 11.36 -11.77 8.55
N ILE A 144 10.26 -11.01 8.43
CA ILE A 144 10.27 -9.60 8.06
C ILE A 144 9.47 -8.83 9.12
N GLY A 145 10.19 -8.24 10.09
CA GLY A 145 9.56 -7.69 11.27
C GLY A 145 8.77 -8.75 12.03
N PRO A 146 7.47 -8.57 12.30
CA PRO A 146 6.63 -9.56 12.97
C PRO A 146 6.12 -10.68 12.05
N LEU A 147 6.31 -10.57 10.74
CA LEU A 147 5.78 -11.52 9.76
C LEU A 147 6.78 -12.63 9.45
N GLU A 148 6.27 -13.86 9.45
CA GLU A 148 6.97 -15.02 8.90
C GLU A 148 6.20 -15.49 7.65
N THR A 149 6.86 -15.49 6.50
CA THR A 149 6.22 -15.77 5.22
C THR A 149 7.20 -16.43 4.25
N ILE A 150 6.66 -17.18 3.31
CA ILE A 150 7.45 -17.73 2.20
C ILE A 150 7.49 -16.67 1.11
N VAL A 151 8.69 -16.26 0.73
CA VAL A 151 8.90 -15.25 -0.33
C VAL A 151 9.51 -15.92 -1.56
N GLU A 152 8.90 -15.67 -2.72
CA GLU A 152 9.47 -16.07 -4.00
C GLU A 152 10.35 -14.95 -4.55
N PHE A 153 11.60 -15.30 -4.88
CA PHE A 153 12.57 -14.38 -5.49
C PHE A 153 12.92 -14.81 -6.90
N HIS A 154 13.10 -13.81 -7.76
CA HIS A 154 13.62 -13.96 -9.10
C HIS A 154 15.13 -13.68 -9.09
N VAL A 155 15.92 -14.68 -9.44
CA VAL A 155 17.39 -14.58 -9.48
C VAL A 155 17.80 -13.91 -10.77
N MET A 156 18.62 -12.88 -10.63
CA MET A 156 19.14 -12.11 -11.78
C MET A 156 20.64 -11.85 -11.63
N ASP A 157 21.36 -12.00 -12.72
CA ASP A 157 22.76 -11.56 -12.79
C ASP A 157 22.81 -10.05 -12.99
N ILE A 158 22.83 -9.33 -11.86
CA ILE A 158 22.85 -7.88 -11.81
C ILE A 158 23.81 -7.37 -10.75
N THR A 159 24.44 -6.27 -11.05
CA THR A 159 25.15 -5.46 -10.04
C THR A 159 24.14 -4.51 -9.40
N SER A 160 24.05 -4.53 -8.08
CA SER A 160 23.10 -3.73 -7.30
C SER A 160 23.73 -3.21 -6.02
N ASN A 161 23.16 -2.14 -5.48
CA ASN A 161 23.50 -1.58 -4.17
C ASN A 161 22.58 -2.12 -3.05
N TYR A 162 21.83 -3.17 -3.33
CA TYR A 162 20.99 -3.89 -2.39
C TYR A 162 21.26 -5.40 -2.45
N ASN A 163 20.97 -6.10 -1.36
CA ASN A 163 21.10 -7.54 -1.31
C ASN A 163 19.87 -8.26 -1.84
N LEU A 164 18.67 -7.79 -1.48
CA LEU A 164 17.41 -8.26 -2.03
C LEU A 164 16.52 -7.05 -2.31
N ARG A 165 15.52 -7.23 -3.20
CA ARG A 165 14.45 -6.25 -3.44
C ARG A 165 13.12 -6.94 -3.21
N LEU A 166 12.26 -6.30 -2.43
CA LEU A 166 10.86 -6.68 -2.23
C LEU A 166 9.97 -5.73 -3.02
N GLY A 167 9.22 -6.29 -3.95
CA GLY A 167 8.30 -5.58 -4.83
C GLY A 167 6.84 -5.77 -4.47
N ARG A 168 5.96 -5.33 -5.37
CA ARG A 168 4.50 -5.37 -5.16
C ARG A 168 3.95 -6.76 -4.91
N VAL A 169 4.53 -7.79 -5.54
CA VAL A 169 4.10 -9.19 -5.36
C VAL A 169 4.18 -9.65 -3.90
N TRP A 170 5.02 -9.01 -3.08
CA TRP A 170 5.07 -9.25 -1.65
C TRP A 170 4.31 -8.17 -0.87
N LEU A 171 4.46 -6.88 -1.22
CA LEU A 171 3.89 -5.75 -0.48
C LEU A 171 2.35 -5.74 -0.50
N HIS A 172 1.72 -5.99 -1.66
CA HIS A 172 0.28 -5.88 -1.82
C HIS A 172 -0.52 -6.94 -1.05
N PRO A 173 -0.15 -8.23 -1.09
CA PRO A 173 -0.90 -9.27 -0.35
C PRO A 173 -0.92 -9.07 1.16
N ILE A 174 0.11 -8.44 1.73
CA ILE A 174 0.20 -8.18 3.17
C ILE A 174 -0.33 -6.79 3.56
N GLY A 175 -0.83 -6.01 2.59
CA GLY A 175 -1.33 -4.66 2.84
C GLY A 175 -0.26 -3.66 3.30
N ALA A 176 1.02 -3.94 3.03
CA ALA A 176 2.12 -3.11 3.48
C ALA A 176 2.12 -1.73 2.81
N ILE A 177 2.24 -0.69 3.62
CA ILE A 177 2.35 0.70 3.17
C ILE A 177 3.77 1.20 3.47
N PRO A 178 4.66 1.24 2.46
CA PRO A 178 6.00 1.77 2.63
C PRO A 178 6.02 3.29 2.52
N SER A 179 6.82 3.94 3.36
CA SER A 179 7.14 5.36 3.27
C SER A 179 8.66 5.55 3.25
N SER A 180 9.20 5.90 2.10
CA SER A 180 10.62 6.27 1.98
C SER A 180 10.91 7.55 2.76
N LEU A 181 9.98 8.50 2.81
CA LEU A 181 10.11 9.73 3.59
C LEU A 181 10.31 9.45 5.09
N HIS A 182 9.53 8.53 5.66
CA HIS A 182 9.61 8.19 7.09
C HIS A 182 10.61 7.06 7.37
N GLN A 183 11.21 6.46 6.31
CA GLN A 183 12.09 5.28 6.43
C GLN A 183 11.44 4.15 7.23
N LYS A 184 10.13 3.97 7.03
CA LYS A 184 9.28 2.99 7.74
C LYS A 184 8.32 2.30 6.78
N MET A 185 7.89 1.14 7.21
CA MET A 185 6.80 0.39 6.58
C MET A 185 5.79 0.02 7.68
N LYS A 186 4.51 0.22 7.39
CA LYS A 186 3.39 -0.20 8.26
C LYS A 186 2.63 -1.33 7.59
N ILE A 187 2.14 -2.25 8.39
CA ILE A 187 1.38 -3.43 7.97
C ILE A 187 0.16 -3.53 8.85
#